data_ef31f213cb023106324417535faeedae
#
_entry.id   ef31f213cb023106324417535faeedae
#
_cell.length_a   1.000
_cell.length_b   1.000
_cell.length_c   1.000
_cell.angle_alpha   90.00
_cell.angle_beta   90.00
_cell.angle_gamma   90.00
#
_symmetry.space_group_name_H-M   'P 1'
#
loop_
_entity.id
_entity.type
_entity.pdbx_description
1 polymer ?
#
loop_
_entity_poly.entity_id
_entity_poly.type
_entity_poly.pdbx_seq_one_letter_code
_entity_poly.pdbx_strand_id
1 'polypeptide(L)'
;MKTLLDRSIYEDFTRTHLTRARSFIWIATANIKATGLLLGNTFVSFPDFMAIMVNRGINFRIIHAELPSGPFRERYERLDEKGGLSSGVEFLHCIRMHSKIFIVDGIAALVGSPNLTGAGIGAKSAHKRNFEIAFLFERDETRVFVEYFDQLWMGARCAACGLRDICPAPAS
;
A
#
# COMPACT_ATOMS: atom_id res chain seq x y z
N MET A 1 12.67 -16.03 0.16
CA MET A 1 11.22 -15.93 0.52
C MET A 1 11.00 -16.36 1.97
N LYS A 2 10.23 -15.60 2.78
CA LYS A 2 9.85 -15.91 4.17
C LYS A 2 8.33 -15.87 4.31
N THR A 3 7.71 -16.89 4.90
CA THR A 3 6.27 -16.91 5.18
C THR A 3 6.00 -16.13 6.47
N LEU A 4 5.01 -15.23 6.42
CA LEU A 4 4.56 -14.41 7.54
C LEU A 4 3.08 -14.70 7.82
N LEU A 5 2.72 -14.79 9.09
CA LEU A 5 1.35 -15.05 9.53
C LEU A 5 0.89 -13.96 10.50
N ASP A 6 -0.31 -13.45 10.32
CA ASP A 6 -1.00 -12.56 11.25
C ASP A 6 -0.12 -11.40 11.76
N ARG A 7 0.26 -11.45 13.03
CA ARG A 7 1.06 -10.41 13.69
C ARG A 7 2.48 -10.29 13.13
N SER A 8 3.07 -11.39 12.64
CA SER A 8 4.42 -11.34 12.06
C SER A 8 4.49 -10.47 10.80
N ILE A 9 3.38 -10.28 10.07
CA ILE A 9 3.29 -9.35 8.95
C ILE A 9 3.63 -7.92 9.42
N TYR A 10 3.08 -7.52 10.57
CA TYR A 10 3.38 -6.21 11.14
C TYR A 10 4.81 -6.10 11.66
N GLU A 11 5.27 -7.08 12.43
CA GLU A 11 6.59 -7.03 13.07
C GLU A 11 7.73 -7.15 12.06
N ASP A 12 7.61 -8.10 11.11
CA ASP A 12 8.71 -8.46 10.22
C ASP A 12 8.68 -7.72 8.86
N PHE A 13 7.54 -7.12 8.49
CA PHE A 13 7.48 -6.31 7.27
C PHE A 13 7.17 -4.85 7.57
N THR A 14 6.05 -4.54 8.23
CA THR A 14 5.65 -3.14 8.43
C THR A 14 6.69 -2.36 9.21
N ARG A 15 7.18 -2.89 10.33
CA ARG A 15 8.17 -2.22 11.18
C ARG A 15 9.59 -2.25 10.63
N THR A 16 9.95 -3.25 9.83
CA THR A 16 11.35 -3.43 9.39
C THR A 16 11.60 -2.88 7.99
N HIS A 17 10.59 -2.88 7.12
CA HIS A 17 10.71 -2.40 5.74
C HIS A 17 9.83 -1.16 5.50
N LEU A 18 8.52 -1.25 5.69
CA LEU A 18 7.59 -0.17 5.30
C LEU A 18 7.93 1.16 5.99
N THR A 19 8.14 1.14 7.32
CA THR A 19 8.48 2.36 8.07
C THR A 19 9.92 2.83 7.90
N ARG A 20 10.75 2.08 7.18
CA ARG A 20 12.16 2.37 6.92
C ARG A 20 12.48 2.62 5.44
N ALA A 21 11.46 2.80 4.62
CA ALA A 21 11.62 3.13 3.21
C ALA A 21 12.55 4.34 3.01
N ARG A 22 13.31 4.35 1.92
CA ARG A 22 14.32 5.37 1.61
C ARG A 22 14.07 6.09 0.29
N SER A 23 13.27 5.49 -0.60
CA SER A 23 13.04 6.02 -1.94
C SER A 23 11.56 5.98 -2.32
N PHE A 24 10.94 4.80 -2.30
CA PHE A 24 9.54 4.69 -2.69
C PHE A 24 8.79 3.54 -1.99
N ILE A 25 7.47 3.69 -1.93
CA ILE A 25 6.53 2.66 -1.48
C ILE A 25 5.44 2.51 -2.53
N TRP A 26 5.34 1.32 -3.14
CA TRP A 26 4.26 0.99 -4.07
C TRP A 26 3.34 -0.04 -3.46
N ILE A 27 2.04 0.20 -3.55
CA ILE A 27 1.01 -0.64 -2.93
C ILE A 27 -0.09 -0.96 -3.94
N ALA A 28 -0.34 -2.24 -4.16
CA ALA A 28 -1.56 -2.72 -4.81
C ALA A 28 -2.44 -3.38 -3.74
N THR A 29 -3.70 -2.98 -3.62
CA THR A 29 -4.63 -3.49 -2.61
C THR A 29 -6.07 -3.30 -3.05
N ALA A 30 -6.98 -4.17 -2.62
CA ALA A 30 -8.40 -3.92 -2.89
C ALA A 30 -8.96 -2.81 -1.98
N ASN A 31 -8.54 -2.76 -0.72
CA ASN A 31 -9.15 -1.91 0.30
C ASN A 31 -8.10 -1.12 1.09
N ILE A 32 -8.41 0.14 1.38
CA ILE A 32 -7.57 1.05 2.16
C ILE A 32 -8.36 1.61 3.35
N LYS A 33 -7.81 1.49 4.56
CA LYS A 33 -8.38 2.12 5.77
C LYS A 33 -7.34 2.96 6.50
N ALA A 34 -7.82 3.97 7.22
CA ALA A 34 -6.98 4.71 8.16
C ALA A 34 -6.52 3.75 9.26
N THR A 35 -5.34 3.19 9.08
CA THR A 35 -4.72 2.28 10.04
C THR A 35 -3.60 2.99 10.78
N GLY A 36 -3.39 2.63 12.06
CA GLY A 36 -2.27 3.14 12.84
C GLY A 36 -1.00 2.34 12.58
N LEU A 37 0.10 3.05 12.43
CA LEU A 37 1.44 2.51 12.33
C LEU A 37 2.30 3.06 13.46
N LEU A 38 3.21 2.24 13.98
CA LEU A 38 4.21 2.68 14.94
C LEU A 38 5.45 3.17 14.17
N LEU A 39 5.66 4.48 14.16
CA LEU A 39 6.85 5.11 13.59
C LEU A 39 7.76 5.59 14.73
N GLY A 40 8.89 4.91 14.92
CA GLY A 40 9.67 5.06 16.17
C GLY A 40 8.82 4.62 17.37
N ASN A 41 8.59 5.55 18.31
CA ASN A 41 7.76 5.32 19.50
C ASN A 41 6.37 5.98 19.41
N THR A 42 6.00 6.52 18.24
CA THR A 42 4.74 7.26 18.08
C THR A 42 3.79 6.52 17.14
N PHE A 43 2.55 6.33 17.55
CA PHE A 43 1.50 5.85 16.67
C PHE A 43 1.00 6.99 15.79
N VAL A 44 1.02 6.77 14.47
CA VAL A 44 0.52 7.69 13.46
C VAL A 44 -0.50 6.99 12.57
N SER A 45 -1.47 7.71 12.02
CA SER A 45 -2.36 7.15 10.99
C SER A 45 -1.59 6.94 9.68
N PHE A 46 -2.09 6.06 8.79
CA PHE A 46 -1.42 5.84 7.50
C PHE A 46 -1.34 7.13 6.64
N PRO A 47 -2.35 8.02 6.58
CA PRO A 47 -2.19 9.33 5.93
C PRO A 47 -1.09 10.20 6.57
N ASP A 48 -1.00 10.23 7.91
CA ASP A 48 0.09 10.96 8.59
C ASP A 48 1.45 10.35 8.29
N PHE A 49 1.52 9.01 8.26
CA PHE A 49 2.74 8.30 7.86
C PHE A 49 3.16 8.69 6.44
N MET A 50 2.23 8.72 5.48
CA MET A 50 2.53 9.17 4.12
C MET A 50 3.07 10.59 4.10
N ALA A 51 2.44 11.54 4.81
CA ALA A 51 2.92 12.91 4.87
C ALA A 51 4.35 13.02 5.45
N ILE A 52 4.64 12.28 6.53
CA ILE A 52 5.98 12.22 7.10
C ILE A 52 7.00 11.67 6.11
N MET A 53 6.63 10.61 5.37
CA MET A 53 7.54 9.97 4.41
C MET A 53 7.74 10.83 3.16
N VAL A 54 6.69 11.49 2.64
CA VAL A 54 6.80 12.45 1.52
C VAL A 54 7.74 13.60 1.89
N ASN A 55 7.63 14.15 3.09
CA ASN A 55 8.56 15.19 3.60
C ASN A 55 10.02 14.71 3.72
N ARG A 56 10.24 13.38 3.69
CA ARG A 56 11.58 12.76 3.63
C ARG A 56 12.01 12.42 2.19
N GLY A 57 11.22 12.78 1.18
CA GLY A 57 11.48 12.49 -0.23
C GLY A 57 11.03 11.10 -0.69
N ILE A 58 10.18 10.39 0.07
CA ILE A 58 9.67 9.07 -0.30
C ILE A 58 8.40 9.23 -1.13
N ASN A 59 8.36 8.59 -2.29
CA ASN A 59 7.20 8.63 -3.18
C ASN A 59 6.29 7.40 -3.00
N PHE A 60 5.00 7.62 -3.15
CA PHE A 60 3.99 6.57 -3.08
C PHE A 60 3.26 6.41 -4.41
N ARG A 61 3.07 5.17 -4.86
CA ARG A 61 2.10 4.77 -5.88
C ARG A 61 1.15 3.74 -5.30
N ILE A 62 -0.14 4.00 -5.37
CA ILE A 62 -1.15 3.14 -4.74
C ILE A 62 -2.23 2.80 -5.77
N ILE A 63 -2.34 1.51 -6.12
CA ILE A 63 -3.44 0.97 -6.94
C ILE A 63 -4.48 0.38 -5.99
N HIS A 64 -5.74 0.80 -6.12
CA HIS A 64 -6.82 0.32 -5.27
C HIS A 64 -8.10 0.02 -6.05
N ALA A 65 -8.96 -0.88 -5.53
CA ALA A 65 -10.23 -1.22 -6.13
C ALA A 65 -11.41 -0.49 -5.50
N GLU A 66 -11.44 -0.42 -4.17
CA GLU A 66 -12.50 0.26 -3.43
C GLU A 66 -12.05 1.67 -3.04
N LEU A 67 -12.98 2.60 -2.96
CA LEU A 67 -12.67 3.93 -2.43
C LEU A 67 -12.10 3.79 -1.01
N PRO A 68 -11.02 4.50 -0.69
CA PRO A 68 -10.47 4.50 0.65
C PRO A 68 -11.54 4.91 1.68
N SER A 69 -11.47 4.35 2.90
CA SER A 69 -12.46 4.62 3.95
C SER A 69 -12.62 6.12 4.24
N GLY A 70 -13.82 6.54 4.70
CA GLY A 70 -14.09 7.93 5.06
C GLY A 70 -13.01 8.56 5.96
N PRO A 71 -12.65 7.94 7.10
CA PRO A 71 -11.61 8.45 7.98
C PRO A 71 -10.22 8.58 7.31
N PHE A 72 -9.91 7.72 6.33
CA PHE A 72 -8.67 7.85 5.54
C PHE A 72 -8.74 9.10 4.65
N ARG A 73 -9.84 9.26 3.87
CA ARG A 73 -10.01 10.38 2.93
C ARG A 73 -10.02 11.72 3.64
N GLU A 74 -10.81 11.87 4.70
CA GLU A 74 -10.89 13.09 5.49
C GLU A 74 -9.52 13.51 6.07
N ARG A 75 -8.73 12.54 6.53
CA ARG A 75 -7.39 12.84 7.04
C ARG A 75 -6.43 13.18 5.92
N TYR A 76 -6.49 12.45 4.80
CA TYR A 76 -5.67 12.70 3.62
C TYR A 76 -5.92 14.11 3.05
N GLU A 77 -7.17 14.48 2.82
CA GLU A 77 -7.57 15.80 2.30
C GLU A 77 -7.05 16.94 3.18
N ARG A 78 -7.24 16.83 4.49
CA ARG A 78 -6.71 17.84 5.45
C ARG A 78 -5.19 17.98 5.45
N LEU A 79 -4.46 16.93 5.12
CA LEU A 79 -2.99 16.98 5.01
C LEU A 79 -2.57 17.54 3.66
N ASP A 80 -3.30 17.21 2.60
CA ASP A 80 -3.03 17.67 1.24
C ASP A 80 -3.31 19.16 1.06
N GLU A 81 -4.40 19.69 1.63
CA GLU A 81 -4.69 21.13 1.69
C GLU A 81 -3.54 21.97 2.26
N LYS A 82 -2.72 21.37 3.12
CA LYS A 82 -1.50 21.98 3.68
C LYS A 82 -0.26 21.80 2.79
N GLY A 83 -0.44 21.27 1.57
CA GLY A 83 0.63 21.02 0.61
C GLY A 83 1.52 19.81 0.94
N GLY A 84 1.02 18.87 1.75
CA GLY A 84 1.84 17.81 2.32
C GLY A 84 1.88 16.48 1.58
N LEU A 85 1.03 16.23 0.58
CA LEU A 85 0.87 14.89 0.01
C LEU A 85 0.90 14.82 -1.52
N SER A 86 0.26 15.74 -2.22
CA SER A 86 0.07 15.66 -3.68
C SER A 86 1.37 15.64 -4.49
N SER A 87 2.47 16.15 -3.92
CA SER A 87 3.77 16.12 -4.60
C SER A 87 4.47 14.76 -4.56
N GLY A 88 4.01 13.82 -3.72
CA GLY A 88 4.69 12.53 -3.52
C GLY A 88 3.76 11.32 -3.39
N VAL A 89 2.44 11.51 -3.56
CA VAL A 89 1.47 10.41 -3.49
C VAL A 89 0.59 10.40 -4.73
N GLU A 90 0.60 9.28 -5.42
CA GLU A 90 -0.23 9.05 -6.60
C GLU A 90 -1.16 7.86 -6.37
N PHE A 91 -2.44 8.01 -6.75
CA PHE A 91 -3.44 6.94 -6.69
C PHE A 91 -3.91 6.53 -8.09
N LEU A 92 -4.11 5.24 -8.29
CA LEU A 92 -4.76 4.67 -9.46
C LEU A 92 -5.97 3.82 -9.01
N HIS A 93 -7.16 4.26 -9.37
CA HIS A 93 -8.39 3.52 -9.09
C HIS A 93 -8.64 2.47 -10.17
N CYS A 94 -8.37 1.22 -9.87
CA CYS A 94 -8.61 0.08 -10.76
C CYS A 94 -9.60 -0.90 -10.09
N ILE A 95 -10.86 -0.89 -10.52
CA ILE A 95 -11.94 -1.71 -9.93
C ILE A 95 -11.68 -3.23 -10.00
N ARG A 96 -10.73 -3.67 -10.81
CA ARG A 96 -10.27 -5.07 -10.90
C ARG A 96 -9.11 -5.39 -9.96
N MET A 97 -8.59 -4.41 -9.22
CA MET A 97 -7.45 -4.65 -8.33
C MET A 97 -7.84 -5.56 -7.18
N HIS A 98 -7.30 -6.76 -7.17
CA HIS A 98 -7.51 -7.72 -6.08
C HIS A 98 -6.19 -8.27 -5.51
N SER A 99 -5.05 -7.98 -6.13
CA SER A 99 -3.73 -8.32 -5.58
C SER A 99 -3.45 -7.49 -4.34
N LYS A 100 -2.74 -8.07 -3.38
CA LYS A 100 -2.21 -7.38 -2.21
C LYS A 100 -0.70 -7.51 -2.27
N ILE A 101 -0.07 -6.43 -2.74
CA ILE A 101 1.37 -6.33 -2.95
C ILE A 101 1.84 -5.02 -2.34
N PHE A 102 2.85 -5.09 -1.49
CA PHE A 102 3.52 -3.92 -0.92
C PHE A 102 4.99 -4.01 -1.31
N ILE A 103 5.50 -3.04 -2.03
CA ILE A 103 6.88 -2.98 -2.49
C ILE A 103 7.56 -1.78 -1.82
N VAL A 104 8.71 -2.01 -1.22
CA VAL A 104 9.51 -0.98 -0.57
C VAL A 104 10.87 -0.92 -1.24
N ASP A 105 11.19 0.21 -1.82
CA ASP A 105 12.48 0.53 -2.46
C ASP A 105 12.93 -0.48 -3.55
N GLY A 106 12.03 -1.34 -4.02
CA GLY A 106 12.38 -2.44 -4.91
C GLY A 106 13.21 -3.57 -4.28
N ILE A 107 13.48 -3.50 -2.98
CA ILE A 107 14.34 -4.46 -2.26
C ILE A 107 13.55 -5.37 -1.30
N ALA A 108 12.32 -5.03 -0.97
CA ALA A 108 11.42 -5.87 -0.20
C ALA A 108 10.03 -5.83 -0.81
N ALA A 109 9.38 -7.00 -0.92
CA ALA A 109 8.00 -7.13 -1.37
C ALA A 109 7.22 -8.09 -0.47
N LEU A 110 6.08 -7.61 0.06
CA LEU A 110 5.10 -8.44 0.75
C LEU A 110 3.96 -8.77 -0.20
N VAL A 111 3.66 -10.03 -0.38
CA VAL A 111 2.60 -10.51 -1.27
C VAL A 111 1.73 -11.54 -0.54
N GLY A 112 0.41 -11.38 -0.56
CA GLY A 112 -0.46 -12.33 0.12
C GLY A 112 -1.89 -11.87 0.25
N SER A 113 -2.54 -12.23 1.37
CA SER A 113 -3.93 -11.91 1.63
C SER A 113 -4.16 -10.50 2.23
N PRO A 114 -3.22 -9.85 2.97
CA PRO A 114 -3.51 -8.65 3.74
C PRO A 114 -3.77 -7.42 2.88
N ASN A 115 -4.95 -6.81 3.04
CA ASN A 115 -5.20 -5.46 2.53
C ASN A 115 -4.53 -4.39 3.40
N LEU A 116 -4.43 -3.15 2.89
CA LEU A 116 -3.94 -1.98 3.62
C LEU A 116 -4.98 -1.54 4.67
N THR A 117 -5.17 -2.36 5.67
CA THR A 117 -6.07 -2.14 6.80
C THR A 117 -5.39 -2.57 8.10
N GLY A 118 -5.75 -1.97 9.22
CA GLY A 118 -5.14 -2.34 10.50
C GLY A 118 -5.37 -3.80 10.91
N ALA A 119 -6.46 -4.40 10.47
CA ALA A 119 -6.73 -5.83 10.68
C ALA A 119 -5.88 -6.69 9.76
N GLY A 120 -5.75 -6.32 8.48
CA GLY A 120 -4.99 -7.06 7.46
C GLY A 120 -3.48 -7.04 7.72
N ILE A 121 -2.88 -5.86 7.91
CA ILE A 121 -1.43 -5.76 8.14
C ILE A 121 -0.99 -6.19 9.57
N GLY A 122 -1.88 -6.73 10.39
CA GLY A 122 -1.55 -7.21 11.73
C GLY A 122 -1.35 -6.12 12.81
N ALA A 123 -1.73 -4.86 12.52
CA ALA A 123 -1.54 -3.73 13.45
C ALA A 123 -2.50 -3.76 14.65
N LYS A 124 -3.66 -4.41 14.53
CA LYS A 124 -4.66 -4.49 15.60
C LYS A 124 -4.32 -5.58 16.63
N SER A 125 -5.00 -5.53 17.78
CA SER A 125 -4.92 -6.56 18.82
C SER A 125 -5.39 -7.92 18.30
N ALA A 126 -5.03 -9.00 18.98
CA ALA A 126 -5.31 -10.39 18.59
C ALA A 126 -6.80 -10.63 18.28
N HIS A 127 -7.70 -10.04 19.07
CA HIS A 127 -9.16 -10.21 18.89
C HIS A 127 -9.76 -9.39 17.72
N LYS A 128 -8.99 -8.50 17.10
CA LYS A 128 -9.45 -7.59 16.04
C LYS A 128 -8.63 -7.72 14.75
N ARG A 129 -7.65 -8.62 14.73
CA ARG A 129 -6.88 -8.95 13.53
C ARG A 129 -7.63 -9.96 12.68
N ASN A 130 -7.41 -9.89 11.37
CA ASN A 130 -7.73 -10.99 10.49
C ASN A 130 -6.71 -12.13 10.65
N PHE A 131 -7.08 -13.32 10.22
CA PHE A 131 -6.14 -14.40 9.94
C PHE A 131 -5.59 -14.17 8.53
N GLU A 132 -4.32 -13.86 8.44
CA GLU A 132 -3.67 -13.48 7.19
C GLU A 132 -2.41 -14.31 6.96
N ILE A 133 -2.13 -14.58 5.68
CA ILE A 133 -0.87 -15.19 5.25
C ILE A 133 -0.24 -14.32 4.18
N ALA A 134 1.06 -14.08 4.30
CA ALA A 134 1.83 -13.35 3.32
C ALA A 134 3.23 -13.94 3.17
N PHE A 135 3.86 -13.61 2.05
CA PHE A 135 5.21 -14.01 1.72
C PHE A 135 6.06 -12.75 1.56
N LEU A 136 7.15 -12.68 2.30
CA LEU A 136 8.16 -11.65 2.17
C LEU A 136 9.25 -12.13 1.22
N PHE A 137 9.46 -11.34 0.16
CA PHE A 137 10.53 -11.50 -0.82
C PHE A 137 11.52 -10.36 -0.65
N GLU A 138 12.79 -10.63 -0.87
CA GLU A 138 13.86 -9.63 -0.71
C GLU A 138 14.82 -9.67 -1.89
N ARG A 139 15.44 -8.51 -2.18
CA ARG A 139 16.45 -8.31 -3.21
C ARG A 139 15.95 -8.73 -4.61
N ASP A 140 16.67 -9.58 -5.32
CA ASP A 140 16.36 -9.98 -6.70
C ASP A 140 15.00 -10.67 -6.85
N GLU A 141 14.51 -11.31 -5.79
CA GLU A 141 13.18 -11.95 -5.78
C GLU A 141 12.03 -10.92 -5.93
N THR A 142 12.27 -9.64 -5.66
CA THR A 142 11.24 -8.60 -5.74
C THR A 142 10.95 -8.14 -7.16
N ARG A 143 11.86 -8.37 -8.11
CA ARG A 143 11.80 -7.85 -9.47
C ARG A 143 10.51 -8.16 -10.19
N VAL A 144 10.03 -9.39 -10.09
CA VAL A 144 8.77 -9.82 -10.73
C VAL A 144 7.56 -9.01 -10.25
N PHE A 145 7.54 -8.61 -8.98
CA PHE A 145 6.45 -7.82 -8.40
C PHE A 145 6.55 -6.35 -8.80
N VAL A 146 7.76 -5.81 -8.90
CA VAL A 146 8.01 -4.45 -9.42
C VAL A 146 7.54 -4.36 -10.87
N GLU A 147 7.96 -5.28 -11.73
CA GLU A 147 7.57 -5.34 -13.14
C GLU A 147 6.04 -5.51 -13.29
N TYR A 148 5.42 -6.39 -12.50
CA TYR A 148 3.97 -6.60 -12.51
C TYR A 148 3.21 -5.35 -12.08
N PHE A 149 3.64 -4.68 -11.01
CA PHE A 149 3.04 -3.45 -10.53
C PHE A 149 3.14 -2.33 -11.58
N ASP A 150 4.31 -2.15 -12.16
CA ASP A 150 4.56 -1.12 -13.17
C ASP A 150 3.72 -1.32 -14.43
N GLN A 151 3.59 -2.56 -14.91
CA GLN A 151 2.69 -2.90 -16.01
C GLN A 151 1.23 -2.51 -15.72
N LEU A 152 0.75 -2.76 -14.49
CA LEU A 152 -0.60 -2.35 -14.09
C LEU A 152 -0.72 -0.83 -14.01
N TRP A 153 0.28 -0.18 -13.44
CA TRP A 153 0.35 1.28 -13.30
C TRP A 153 0.32 1.98 -14.65
N MET A 154 1.07 1.47 -15.60
CA MET A 154 1.14 1.98 -16.99
C MET A 154 -0.06 1.58 -17.86
N GLY A 155 -1.05 0.89 -17.30
CA GLY A 155 -2.27 0.53 -18.01
C GLY A 155 -2.11 -0.57 -19.08
N ALA A 156 -1.04 -1.38 -19.02
CA ALA A 156 -0.77 -2.43 -20.02
C ALA A 156 -1.93 -3.43 -20.24
N ARG A 157 -2.85 -3.52 -19.27
CA ARG A 157 -4.04 -4.39 -19.37
C ARG A 157 -5.34 -3.64 -19.60
N CYS A 158 -5.31 -2.32 -19.79
CA CYS A 158 -6.51 -1.50 -19.91
C CYS A 158 -7.18 -1.65 -21.27
N ALA A 159 -6.42 -1.76 -22.36
CA ALA A 159 -6.97 -1.89 -23.72
C ALA A 159 -7.89 -3.10 -23.87
N ALA A 160 -7.56 -4.25 -23.25
CA ALA A 160 -8.36 -5.48 -23.28
C ALA A 160 -9.25 -5.66 -22.04
N CYS A 161 -9.49 -4.61 -21.26
CA CYS A 161 -10.26 -4.69 -20.03
C CYS A 161 -11.78 -4.69 -20.32
N GLY A 162 -12.47 -5.77 -19.97
CA GLY A 162 -13.93 -5.86 -20.10
C GLY A 162 -14.74 -4.93 -19.20
N LEU A 163 -14.11 -4.18 -18.30
CA LEU A 163 -14.74 -3.20 -17.42
C LEU A 163 -14.31 -1.74 -17.77
N ARG A 164 -13.74 -1.53 -18.96
CA ARG A 164 -13.21 -0.23 -19.39
C ARG A 164 -14.28 0.87 -19.33
N ASP A 165 -15.50 0.57 -19.79
CA ASP A 165 -16.59 1.53 -19.87
C ASP A 165 -17.09 2.07 -18.52
N ILE A 166 -16.87 1.31 -17.45
CA ILE A 166 -17.23 1.70 -16.08
C ILE A 166 -16.00 1.98 -15.20
N CYS A 167 -14.80 1.94 -15.79
CA CYS A 167 -13.56 2.18 -15.08
C CYS A 167 -13.41 3.67 -14.73
N PRO A 168 -13.18 4.05 -13.48
CA PRO A 168 -13.01 5.46 -13.09
C PRO A 168 -11.68 6.07 -13.57
N ALA A 169 -10.70 5.24 -13.96
CA ALA A 169 -9.38 5.69 -14.42
C ALA A 169 -8.87 4.80 -15.58
N PRO A 170 -9.56 4.79 -16.74
CA PRO A 170 -9.10 4.00 -17.88
C PRO A 170 -7.83 4.64 -18.46
N ALA A 171 -6.74 3.90 -18.51
CA ALA A 171 -5.56 4.34 -19.26
C ALA A 171 -5.86 4.37 -20.76
N SER A 172 -5.33 5.36 -21.45
CA SER A 172 -5.46 5.58 -22.90
C SER A 172 -4.76 4.49 -23.72
#